data_6de3a3c49b9709a36d5ca4de17c252a0
#
_entry.id   6de3a3c49b9709a36d5ca4de17c252a0
#
_cell.length_a   1.000
_cell.length_b   1.000
_cell.length_c   1.000
_cell.angle_alpha   90.00
_cell.angle_beta   90.00
_cell.angle_gamma   90.00
#
_symmetry.space_group_name_H-M   'P 1'
#
loop_
_entity.id
_entity.type
_entity.pdbx_description
1 polymer ?
#
loop_
_entity_poly.entity_id
_entity_poly.type
_entity_poly.pdbx_seq_one_letter_code
_entity_poly.pdbx_strand_id
1 'polypeptide(L)'
;MKIDQETVTFDDIGHWEIRAQEALGESDAVFDCSFVKNADSALLALILKWLKEAQEKELTPHIVNLPEGMWSLAKLYGVRELIRPYCEKTSTAQI
;
A
#
# COMPACT_ATOMS: atom_id res chain seq x y z
N MET A 1 -2.67 0.15 -9.21
CA MET A 1 -3.17 -1.21 -8.94
C MET A 1 -4.18 -1.17 -7.82
N LYS A 2 -5.29 -1.85 -7.97
CA LYS A 2 -6.30 -1.91 -6.94
C LYS A 2 -6.41 -3.32 -6.39
N ILE A 3 -6.41 -3.44 -5.07
CA ILE A 3 -6.65 -4.72 -4.43
C ILE A 3 -8.15 -4.91 -4.30
N ASP A 4 -8.69 -5.94 -4.95
CA ASP A 4 -10.12 -6.18 -4.96
C ASP A 4 -10.54 -7.32 -4.03
N GLN A 5 -9.86 -7.42 -2.90
CA GLN A 5 -10.15 -8.37 -1.85
C GLN A 5 -10.42 -7.64 -0.55
N GLU A 6 -11.42 -8.07 0.21
CA GLU A 6 -11.70 -7.44 1.50
C GLU A 6 -10.70 -7.83 2.57
N THR A 7 -10.23 -9.06 2.53
CA THR A 7 -9.28 -9.55 3.53
C THR A 7 -8.02 -10.01 2.83
N VAL A 8 -6.90 -9.41 3.18
CA VAL A 8 -5.60 -9.70 2.58
C VAL A 8 -4.65 -10.14 3.68
N THR A 9 -4.20 -11.38 3.60
CA THR A 9 -3.33 -11.93 4.62
C THR A 9 -2.07 -12.48 3.99
N PHE A 10 -1.21 -13.02 4.84
CA PHE A 10 0.04 -13.62 4.39
C PHE A 10 -0.18 -14.66 3.30
N ASP A 11 -1.32 -15.37 3.33
CA ASP A 11 -1.59 -16.39 2.32
C ASP A 11 -1.86 -15.80 0.94
N ASP A 12 -2.31 -14.55 0.89
CA ASP A 12 -2.67 -13.90 -0.37
C ASP A 12 -1.53 -13.07 -0.96
N ILE A 13 -0.51 -12.78 -0.16
CA ILE A 13 0.41 -11.70 -0.48
C ILE A 13 1.24 -11.97 -1.73
N GLY A 14 1.54 -13.24 -2.00
CA GLY A 14 2.32 -13.58 -3.19
C GLY A 14 1.63 -13.17 -4.47
N HIS A 15 0.31 -13.36 -4.53
CA HIS A 15 -0.48 -12.95 -5.67
C HIS A 15 -0.40 -11.42 -5.87
N TRP A 16 -0.58 -10.68 -4.78
CA TRP A 16 -0.59 -9.22 -4.87
C TRP A 16 0.79 -8.66 -5.13
N GLU A 17 1.83 -9.34 -4.67
CA GLU A 17 3.19 -8.92 -4.96
C GLU A 17 3.45 -8.97 -6.46
N ILE A 18 3.03 -10.04 -7.12
CA ILE A 18 3.20 -10.16 -8.56
C ILE A 18 2.42 -9.08 -9.29
N ARG A 19 1.16 -8.85 -8.88
CA ARG A 19 0.34 -7.83 -9.51
C ARG A 19 0.94 -6.44 -9.33
N ALA A 20 1.51 -6.17 -8.17
CA ALA A 20 2.14 -4.88 -7.91
C ALA A 20 3.35 -4.67 -8.81
N GLN A 21 4.15 -5.71 -9.01
CA GLN A 21 5.30 -5.60 -9.88
C GLN A 21 4.89 -5.38 -11.33
N GLU A 22 3.84 -6.07 -11.77
CA GLU A 22 3.33 -5.88 -13.13
C GLU A 22 2.84 -4.45 -13.33
N ALA A 23 2.13 -3.91 -12.34
CA ALA A 23 1.62 -2.55 -12.45
C ALA A 23 2.75 -1.53 -12.55
N LEU A 24 3.80 -1.71 -11.76
CA LEU A 24 4.96 -0.81 -11.83
C LEU A 24 5.65 -0.91 -13.19
N GLY A 25 5.66 -2.10 -13.77
CA GLY A 25 6.22 -2.26 -15.11
C GLY A 25 5.45 -1.49 -16.16
N GLU A 26 4.18 -1.16 -15.89
CA GLU A 26 3.34 -0.35 -16.76
C GLU A 26 3.26 1.09 -16.27
N SER A 27 4.15 1.48 -15.39
CA SER A 27 4.20 2.83 -14.80
C SER A 27 2.99 3.16 -13.95
N ASP A 28 2.27 2.17 -13.47
CA ASP A 28 1.15 2.37 -12.55
C ASP A 28 1.69 2.33 -11.12
N ALA A 29 1.83 3.50 -10.53
CA ALA A 29 2.38 3.64 -9.18
C ALA A 29 1.30 4.03 -8.18
N VAL A 30 0.08 3.54 -8.36
CA VAL A 30 -1.02 3.76 -7.43
C VAL A 30 -1.34 2.45 -6.73
N PHE A 31 -1.38 2.48 -5.40
CA PHE A 31 -1.71 1.31 -4.59
C PHE A 31 -3.04 1.62 -3.91
N ASP A 32 -4.13 1.10 -4.46
CA ASP A 32 -5.47 1.44 -3.99
C ASP A 32 -6.00 0.34 -3.08
N CYS A 33 -6.19 0.70 -1.83
CA CYS A 33 -6.67 -0.22 -0.80
C CYS A 33 -8.14 0.01 -0.43
N SER A 34 -8.89 0.73 -1.27
CA SER A 34 -10.23 1.13 -0.87
C SER A 34 -11.18 -0.05 -0.62
N PHE A 35 -10.93 -1.20 -1.21
CA PHE A 35 -11.75 -2.37 -1.01
C PHE A 35 -11.31 -3.22 0.18
N VAL A 36 -10.11 -2.98 0.68
CA VAL A 36 -9.54 -3.79 1.76
C VAL A 36 -10.12 -3.35 3.09
N LYS A 37 -10.67 -4.29 3.85
CA LYS A 37 -11.22 -4.01 5.17
C LYS A 37 -10.35 -4.61 6.27
N ASN A 38 -9.74 -5.75 5.99
CA ASN A 38 -8.91 -6.44 6.98
C ASN A 38 -7.62 -6.89 6.33
N ALA A 39 -6.51 -6.68 7.01
CA ALA A 39 -5.22 -7.14 6.50
C ALA A 39 -4.27 -7.33 7.67
N ASP A 40 -3.28 -8.19 7.47
CA ASP A 40 -2.24 -8.38 8.49
C ASP A 40 -0.96 -7.65 8.05
N SER A 41 0.12 -7.88 8.79
CA SER A 41 1.37 -7.17 8.54
C SER A 41 1.99 -7.53 7.20
N ALA A 42 1.54 -8.60 6.55
CA ALA A 42 2.06 -8.95 5.23
C ALA A 42 1.73 -7.85 4.21
N LEU A 43 0.54 -7.25 4.32
CA LEU A 43 0.20 -6.15 3.42
C LEU A 43 1.12 -4.94 3.66
N LEU A 44 1.42 -4.66 4.92
CA LEU A 44 2.33 -3.56 5.23
C LEU A 44 3.70 -3.80 4.62
N ALA A 45 4.21 -5.02 4.73
CA ALA A 45 5.50 -5.37 4.15
C ALA A 45 5.48 -5.23 2.63
N LEU A 46 4.38 -5.62 2.00
CA LEU A 46 4.24 -5.47 0.56
C LEU A 46 4.26 -3.99 0.16
N ILE A 47 3.56 -3.16 0.91
CA ILE A 47 3.52 -1.73 0.63
C ILE A 47 4.92 -1.13 0.71
N LEU A 48 5.68 -1.49 1.72
CA LEU A 48 7.04 -0.97 1.88
C LEU A 48 7.94 -1.42 0.73
N LYS A 49 7.83 -2.67 0.31
CA LYS A 49 8.60 -3.17 -0.81
C LYS A 49 8.21 -2.46 -2.10
N TRP A 50 6.91 -2.28 -2.30
CA TRP A 50 6.39 -1.61 -3.48
C TRP A 50 6.86 -0.15 -3.55
N LEU A 51 6.88 0.54 -2.41
CA LEU A 51 7.38 1.91 -2.37
C LEU A 51 8.82 1.98 -2.83
N LYS A 52 9.65 1.06 -2.33
CA LYS A 52 11.05 1.05 -2.71
C LYS A 52 11.21 0.80 -4.20
N GLU A 53 10.46 -0.16 -4.74
CA GLU A 53 10.55 -0.48 -6.15
C GLU A 53 10.07 0.68 -7.02
N ALA A 54 9.02 1.37 -6.61
CA ALA A 54 8.52 2.51 -7.36
C ALA A 54 9.56 3.61 -7.41
N GLN A 55 10.24 3.86 -6.28
CA GLN A 55 11.27 4.87 -6.23
C GLN A 55 12.46 4.50 -7.09
N GLU A 56 12.82 3.23 -7.14
CA GLU A 56 13.92 2.77 -7.98
C GLU A 56 13.62 2.95 -9.47
N LYS A 57 12.34 2.92 -9.82
CA LYS A 57 11.92 3.15 -11.20
C LYS A 57 11.62 4.62 -11.47
N GLU A 58 11.88 5.48 -10.49
CA GLU A 58 11.67 6.92 -10.60
C GLU A 58 10.21 7.28 -10.85
N LEU A 59 9.32 6.47 -10.34
CA LEU A 59 7.89 6.77 -10.38
C LEU A 59 7.48 7.47 -9.10
N THR A 60 6.37 8.20 -9.14
CA THR A 60 5.84 8.87 -7.95
C THR A 60 4.74 8.00 -7.36
N PRO A 61 5.00 7.30 -6.26
CA PRO A 61 4.01 6.38 -5.71
C PRO A 61 2.91 7.11 -4.95
N HIS A 62 1.70 6.56 -5.03
CA HIS A 62 0.55 7.05 -4.28
C HIS A 62 -0.15 5.86 -3.64
N ILE A 63 -0.47 5.99 -2.34
CA ILE A 63 -1.25 4.99 -1.62
C ILE A 63 -2.60 5.61 -1.35
N VAL A 64 -3.66 4.94 -1.77
CA VAL A 64 -5.01 5.47 -1.71
C VAL A 64 -5.84 4.64 -0.75
N ASN A 65 -6.52 5.30 0.17
CA ASN A 65 -7.47 4.67 1.09
C ASN A 65 -6.87 3.54 1.93
N LEU A 66 -5.71 3.80 2.52
CA LEU A 66 -5.08 2.82 3.39
C LEU A 66 -5.98 2.57 4.61
N PRO A 67 -6.30 1.29 4.91
CA PRO A 67 -7.17 1.01 6.04
C PRO A 67 -6.58 1.49 7.35
N GLU A 68 -7.46 1.88 8.28
CA GLU A 68 -7.01 2.42 9.55
C GLU A 68 -6.17 1.41 10.33
N GLY A 69 -6.50 0.13 10.23
CA GLY A 69 -5.70 -0.90 10.89
C GLY A 69 -4.27 -0.94 10.41
N MET A 70 -4.04 -0.57 9.14
CA MET A 70 -2.68 -0.51 8.62
C MET A 70 -1.91 0.65 9.24
N TRP A 71 -2.58 1.76 9.52
CA TRP A 71 -1.93 2.88 10.22
C TRP A 71 -1.48 2.47 11.60
N SER A 72 -2.31 1.70 12.30
CA SER A 72 -1.95 1.21 13.63
C SER A 72 -0.75 0.27 13.57
N LEU A 73 -0.72 -0.63 12.59
CA LEU A 73 0.42 -1.52 12.43
C LEU A 73 1.67 -0.76 12.04
N ALA A 74 1.53 0.22 11.16
CA ALA A 74 2.69 1.03 10.74
C ALA A 74 3.29 1.77 11.92
N LYS A 75 2.45 2.27 12.80
CA LYS A 75 2.92 2.94 14.01
C LYS A 75 3.64 1.96 14.91
N LEU A 76 3.06 0.77 15.08
CA LEU A 76 3.65 -0.26 15.95
C LEU A 76 5.03 -0.66 15.47
N TYR A 77 5.19 -0.81 14.16
CA TYR A 77 6.48 -1.22 13.60
C TYR A 77 7.41 -0.05 13.33
N GLY A 78 6.98 1.17 13.63
CA GLY A 78 7.85 2.33 13.47
C GLY A 78 8.08 2.78 12.04
N VAL A 79 7.16 2.43 11.12
CA VAL A 79 7.33 2.77 9.71
C VAL A 79 6.27 3.75 9.21
N ARG A 80 5.43 4.28 10.10
CA ARG A 80 4.37 5.17 9.68
C ARG A 80 4.91 6.38 8.90
N GLU A 81 6.02 6.95 9.34
CA GLU A 81 6.57 8.12 8.69
C GLU A 81 7.18 7.79 7.33
N LEU A 82 7.48 6.52 7.06
CA LEU A 82 7.99 6.13 5.76
C LEU A 82 6.87 6.08 4.72
N ILE A 83 5.63 5.78 5.12
CA ILE A 83 4.54 5.65 4.17
C ILE A 83 3.66 6.89 4.10
N ARG A 84 3.61 7.67 5.18
CA ARG A 84 2.72 8.82 5.24
C ARG A 84 2.86 9.79 4.06
N PRO A 85 4.07 10.14 3.62
CA PRO A 85 4.21 11.13 2.54
C PRO A 85 3.56 10.68 1.23
N TYR A 86 3.35 9.39 1.05
CA TYR A 86 2.83 8.85 -0.19
C TYR A 86 1.35 8.54 -0.13
N CYS A 87 0.72 8.75 1.02
CA CYS A 87 -0.70 8.46 1.16
C CYS A 87 -1.51 9.67 0.75
N GLU A 88 -2.65 9.38 0.09
CA GLU A 88 -3.57 10.45 -0.30
C GLU A 88 -4.12 11.13 0.93
N LYS A 89 -4.22 12.43 0.84
CA LYS A 89 -4.70 13.20 1.94
C LYS A 89 -6.08 13.73 1.72
N THR A 90 -6.80 13.05 0.91
CA THR A 90 -8.11 13.52 0.54
C THR A 90 -8.95 13.76 1.74
N SER A 91 -8.69 12.97 2.67
CA SER A 91 -9.48 13.18 3.77
C SER A 91 -9.01 14.22 4.60
N THR A 92 -8.14 14.65 4.38
CA THR A 92 -7.77 15.55 5.15
C THR A 92 -8.44 16.49 5.03
N ALA A 93 -8.58 16.06 4.26
CA ALA A 93 -9.00 16.76 4.31
C ALA A 93 -9.83 16.93 5.28
N GLN A 94 -10.11 16.68 5.48
CA GLN A 94 -10.58 16.77 6.29
C GLN A 94 -10.39 17.25 7.29
N ILE A 95 -10.05 17.50 7.15
CA ILE A 95 -9.75 17.96 7.97
C ILE A 95 -9.75 18.69 8.43
#